data_d250a4d8f4768c86fcd5f0a546c5e1d1
#
_entry.id   d250a4d8f4768c86fcd5f0a546c5e1d1
#
_cell.length_a   1.000
_cell.length_b   1.000
_cell.length_c   1.000
_cell.angle_alpha   90.00
_cell.angle_beta   90.00
_cell.angle_gamma   90.00
#
_symmetry.space_group_name_H-M   'P 1'
#
loop_
_entity.id
_entity.type
_entity.pdbx_description
1 polymer ?
#
loop_
_entity_poly.entity_id
_entity_poly.type
_entity_poly.pdbx_seq_one_letter_code
_entity_poly.pdbx_strand_id
1 'polypeptide(L)'
;MQAELEKIDFAKLALTLEDGIEHTVSQVEDLKINITTYHGGYPAHKHPKDEFFYVMDGEIELQFGEELIILRKGEGLKVPRETVHRPYARNRVVVMKIEPVDFPFERVTAS
;
A
#
# COMPACT_ATOMS: atom_id res chain seq x y z
N MET A 1 22.67 17.66 21.17
CA MET A 1 21.92 16.42 21.08
C MET A 1 22.00 15.91 19.66
N GLN A 2 22.36 14.67 19.49
CA GLN A 2 22.46 14.08 18.17
C GLN A 2 21.13 13.46 17.75
N ALA A 3 20.70 13.73 16.53
CA ALA A 3 19.48 13.14 16.00
C ALA A 3 19.65 11.62 15.86
N GLU A 4 18.61 10.88 16.13
CA GLU A 4 18.59 9.43 15.96
C GLU A 4 18.47 9.06 14.49
N LEU A 5 19.34 8.18 14.04
CA LEU A 5 19.34 7.69 12.65
C LEU A 5 18.84 6.26 12.64
N GLU A 6 17.82 6.00 11.85
CA GLU A 6 17.22 4.67 11.76
C GLU A 6 17.31 4.14 10.34
N LYS A 7 17.91 2.97 10.20
CA LYS A 7 18.01 2.26 8.93
C LYS A 7 16.94 1.18 8.90
N ILE A 8 16.15 1.14 7.83
CA ILE A 8 15.09 0.15 7.67
C ILE A 8 15.45 -0.77 6.51
N ASP A 9 15.49 -2.08 6.79
CA ASP A 9 15.67 -3.10 5.77
C ASP A 9 14.30 -3.65 5.41
N PHE A 10 13.72 -3.12 4.34
CA PHE A 10 12.37 -3.48 3.92
C PHE A 10 12.25 -4.95 3.51
N ALA A 11 13.27 -5.49 2.84
CA ALA A 11 13.24 -6.88 2.40
C ALA A 11 13.19 -7.83 3.59
N LYS A 12 14.00 -7.56 4.62
CA LYS A 12 14.02 -8.35 5.83
C LYS A 12 12.73 -8.21 6.62
N LEU A 13 12.24 -6.99 6.74
CA LEU A 13 10.99 -6.71 7.45
C LEU A 13 9.82 -7.45 6.81
N ALA A 14 9.74 -7.45 5.48
CA ALA A 14 8.66 -8.10 4.76
C ALA A 14 8.52 -9.59 5.05
N LEU A 15 9.62 -10.25 5.43
CA LEU A 15 9.59 -11.68 5.77
C LEU A 15 8.84 -11.97 7.06
N THR A 16 8.66 -10.97 7.92
CA THR A 16 8.03 -11.13 9.24
C THR A 16 6.61 -10.59 9.30
N LEU A 17 6.12 -9.95 8.23
CA LEU A 17 4.82 -9.31 8.24
C LEU A 17 3.68 -10.27 7.96
N GLU A 18 2.57 -10.04 8.64
CA GLU A 18 1.32 -10.73 8.39
C GLU A 18 0.61 -10.07 7.20
N ASP A 19 0.11 -10.88 6.26
CA ASP A 19 -0.53 -10.36 5.06
C ASP A 19 -1.79 -9.55 5.37
N GLY A 20 -2.00 -8.46 4.63
CA GLY A 20 -3.17 -7.62 4.74
C GLY A 20 -3.12 -6.58 5.85
N ILE A 21 -2.05 -6.53 6.63
CA ILE A 21 -1.91 -5.58 7.74
C ILE A 21 -0.89 -4.51 7.38
N GLU A 22 -1.28 -3.25 7.51
CA GLU A 22 -0.38 -2.14 7.26
C GLU A 22 0.54 -1.90 8.45
N HIS A 23 1.82 -1.70 8.17
CA HIS A 23 2.80 -1.35 9.17
C HIS A 23 3.45 -0.02 8.81
N THR A 24 3.31 0.96 9.67
CA THR A 24 3.99 2.24 9.49
C THR A 24 5.44 2.08 9.94
N VAL A 25 6.37 2.29 9.01
CA VAL A 25 7.79 2.12 9.29
C VAL A 25 8.52 3.44 9.51
N SER A 26 7.95 4.54 9.01
CA SER A 26 8.55 5.86 9.18
C SER A 26 7.53 6.96 8.90
N GLN A 27 7.88 8.16 9.31
CA GLN A 27 7.07 9.36 9.04
C GLN A 27 7.99 10.46 8.56
N VAL A 28 7.61 11.10 7.46
CA VAL A 28 8.32 12.26 6.91
C VAL A 28 7.32 13.39 6.83
N GLU A 29 7.50 14.40 7.68
CA GLU A 29 6.55 15.50 7.84
C GLU A 29 5.16 14.94 8.18
N ASP A 30 4.12 15.29 7.44
CA ASP A 30 2.75 14.81 7.63
C ASP A 30 2.43 13.56 6.79
N LEU A 31 3.44 12.91 6.24
CA LEU A 31 3.31 11.69 5.46
C LEU A 31 3.87 10.51 6.23
N LYS A 32 3.18 9.39 6.17
CA LYS A 32 3.69 8.13 6.70
C LYS A 32 4.10 7.21 5.56
N ILE A 33 5.13 6.41 5.83
CA ILE A 33 5.60 5.37 4.92
C ILE A 33 5.20 4.05 5.54
N ASN A 34 4.35 3.33 4.81
CA ASN A 34 3.85 2.02 5.23
C ASN A 34 4.44 0.93 4.37
N ILE A 35 4.54 -0.26 4.94
CA ILE A 35 4.80 -1.47 4.18
C ILE A 35 3.65 -2.43 4.45
N THR A 36 3.18 -3.08 3.39
CA THR A 36 2.08 -4.04 3.47
C THR A 36 2.38 -5.19 2.55
N THR A 37 2.06 -6.39 2.98
CA THR A 37 2.12 -7.56 2.13
C THR A 37 0.69 -8.01 1.86
N TYR A 38 0.42 -8.38 0.60
CA TYR A 38 -0.88 -8.88 0.20
C TYR A 38 -0.77 -10.28 -0.38
N HIS A 39 -1.81 -11.08 -0.16
CA HIS A 39 -1.95 -12.39 -0.77
C HIS A 39 -3.45 -12.69 -0.84
N GLY A 40 -3.97 -12.85 -2.05
CA GLY A 40 -5.39 -13.04 -2.28
C GLY A 40 -6.12 -11.73 -2.52
N GLY A 41 -7.45 -11.75 -2.33
CA GLY A 41 -8.31 -10.61 -2.59
C GLY A 41 -8.63 -9.81 -1.34
N TYR A 42 -8.85 -8.52 -1.53
CA TYR A 42 -9.17 -7.59 -0.46
C TYR A 42 -10.40 -6.78 -0.84
N PRO A 43 -11.16 -6.27 0.15
CA PRO A 43 -12.37 -5.52 -0.14
C PRO A 43 -12.11 -4.24 -0.94
N ALA A 44 -13.07 -3.87 -1.77
CA ALA A 44 -13.04 -2.58 -2.44
C ALA A 44 -13.16 -1.47 -1.41
N HIS A 45 -12.37 -0.43 -1.56
CA HIS A 45 -12.36 0.70 -0.64
C HIS A 45 -11.88 1.98 -1.33
N LYS A 46 -12.05 3.10 -0.66
CA LYS A 46 -11.56 4.40 -1.10
C LYS A 46 -11.05 5.18 0.11
N HIS A 47 -10.26 6.21 -0.17
CA HIS A 47 -9.73 7.11 0.85
C HIS A 47 -10.06 8.57 0.50
N PRO A 48 -10.23 9.44 1.49
CA PRO A 48 -10.50 10.86 1.23
C PRO A 48 -9.27 11.68 0.82
N LYS A 49 -8.10 11.03 0.78
CA LYS A 49 -6.82 11.66 0.41
C LYS A 49 -6.08 10.77 -0.57
N ASP A 50 -5.10 11.36 -1.26
CA ASP A 50 -4.27 10.61 -2.21
C ASP A 50 -3.35 9.63 -1.50
N GLU A 51 -3.04 8.51 -2.16
CA GLU A 51 -2.01 7.58 -1.70
C GLU A 51 -1.13 7.17 -2.85
N PHE A 52 0.09 6.74 -2.53
CA PHE A 52 1.03 6.25 -3.54
C PHE A 52 1.40 4.80 -3.24
N PHE A 53 1.28 3.94 -4.26
CA PHE A 53 1.70 2.56 -4.22
C PHE A 53 3.03 2.39 -4.93
N TYR A 54 3.91 1.59 -4.36
CA TYR A 54 5.15 1.19 -5.02
C TYR A 54 5.39 -0.30 -4.75
N VAL A 55 5.49 -1.11 -5.81
CA VAL A 55 5.70 -2.55 -5.66
C VAL A 55 7.19 -2.82 -5.48
N MET A 56 7.55 -3.36 -4.32
CA MET A 56 8.93 -3.69 -3.97
C MET A 56 9.31 -5.08 -4.44
N ASP A 57 8.36 -6.01 -4.40
CA ASP A 57 8.57 -7.39 -4.84
C ASP A 57 7.22 -8.03 -5.17
N GLY A 58 7.17 -8.79 -6.26
CA GLY A 58 5.96 -9.45 -6.69
C GLY A 58 5.14 -8.61 -7.65
N GLU A 59 3.84 -8.90 -7.69
CA GLU A 59 2.89 -8.27 -8.61
C GLU A 59 1.55 -8.11 -7.93
N ILE A 60 0.89 -6.96 -8.13
CA ILE A 60 -0.44 -6.70 -7.60
C ILE A 60 -1.36 -6.22 -8.72
N GLU A 61 -2.62 -6.66 -8.67
CA GLU A 61 -3.67 -6.20 -9.56
C GLU A 61 -4.55 -5.24 -8.78
N LEU A 62 -4.79 -4.06 -9.36
CA LEU A 62 -5.66 -3.05 -8.78
C LEU A 62 -6.83 -2.82 -9.73
N GLN A 63 -8.04 -3.15 -9.27
CA GLN A 63 -9.25 -2.99 -10.06
C GLN A 63 -9.89 -1.64 -9.74
N PHE A 64 -10.05 -0.82 -10.78
CA PHE A 64 -10.69 0.49 -10.71
C PHE A 64 -11.93 0.47 -11.61
N GLY A 65 -13.09 0.09 -11.06
CA GLY A 65 -14.26 -0.10 -11.89
C GLY A 65 -14.01 -1.18 -12.93
N GLU A 66 -14.08 -0.82 -14.21
CA GLU A 66 -13.81 -1.75 -15.31
C GLU A 66 -12.33 -1.79 -15.72
N GLU A 67 -11.54 -0.87 -15.20
CA GLU A 67 -10.11 -0.81 -15.52
C GLU A 67 -9.30 -1.63 -14.54
N LEU A 68 -8.43 -2.49 -15.09
CA LEU A 68 -7.50 -3.29 -14.30
C LEU A 68 -6.09 -2.76 -14.56
N ILE A 69 -5.39 -2.38 -13.48
CA ILE A 69 -4.00 -1.97 -13.55
C ILE A 69 -3.16 -2.99 -12.82
N ILE A 70 -2.14 -3.51 -13.49
CA ILE A 70 -1.21 -4.47 -12.90
C ILE A 70 0.10 -3.74 -12.64
N LEU A 71 0.55 -3.79 -11.38
CA LEU A 71 1.83 -3.23 -10.98
C LEU A 71 2.80 -4.36 -10.67
N ARG A 72 3.97 -4.29 -11.28
CA ARG A 72 5.05 -5.26 -11.07
C ARG A 72 6.19 -4.62 -10.30
N LYS A 73 7.13 -5.42 -9.87
CA LYS A 73 8.31 -4.97 -9.13
C LYS A 73 8.93 -3.73 -9.77
N GLY A 74 9.11 -2.68 -8.97
CA GLY A 74 9.70 -1.43 -9.42
C GLY A 74 8.72 -0.43 -10.02
N GLU A 75 7.44 -0.79 -10.09
CA GLU A 75 6.41 0.08 -10.63
C GLU A 75 5.57 0.72 -9.54
N GLY A 76 5.09 1.92 -9.79
CA GLY A 76 4.29 2.67 -8.83
C GLY A 76 3.08 3.31 -9.47
N LEU A 77 2.13 3.71 -8.63
CA LEU A 77 0.88 4.32 -9.04
C LEU A 77 0.37 5.25 -7.95
N LYS A 78 -0.01 6.45 -8.34
CA LYS A 78 -0.75 7.34 -7.45
C LYS A 78 -2.23 6.99 -7.56
N VAL A 79 -2.85 6.68 -6.43
CA VAL A 79 -4.29 6.49 -6.35
C VAL A 79 -4.88 7.80 -5.85
N PRO A 80 -5.61 8.55 -6.70
CA PRO A 80 -6.21 9.82 -6.29
C PRO A 80 -7.30 9.61 -5.24
N ARG A 81 -7.53 10.65 -4.45
CA ARG A 81 -8.59 10.65 -3.44
C ARG A 81 -9.94 10.23 -4.04
N GLU A 82 -10.77 9.60 -3.22
CA GLU A 82 -12.13 9.17 -3.57
C GLU A 82 -12.20 8.17 -4.74
N THR A 83 -11.09 7.52 -5.07
CA THR A 83 -11.05 6.52 -6.12
C THR A 83 -11.22 5.13 -5.53
N VAL A 84 -12.34 4.50 -5.87
CA VAL A 84 -12.64 3.13 -5.42
C VAL A 84 -11.67 2.16 -6.09
N HIS A 85 -11.02 1.32 -5.30
CA HIS A 85 -10.09 0.33 -5.82
C HIS A 85 -10.14 -0.94 -4.99
N ARG A 86 -9.80 -2.06 -5.64
CA ARG A 86 -9.79 -3.38 -5.02
C ARG A 86 -8.48 -4.09 -5.35
N PRO A 87 -7.63 -4.33 -4.34
CA PRO A 87 -6.38 -5.06 -4.54
C PRO A 87 -6.60 -6.55 -4.65
N TYR A 88 -5.80 -7.19 -5.50
CA TYR A 88 -5.71 -8.65 -5.59
C TYR A 88 -4.27 -9.05 -5.89
N ALA A 89 -3.74 -10.01 -5.13
CA ALA A 89 -2.41 -10.55 -5.34
C ALA A 89 -2.50 -12.07 -5.47
N ARG A 90 -2.21 -12.58 -6.66
CA ARG A 90 -2.23 -14.02 -6.91
C ARG A 90 -1.18 -14.73 -6.07
N ASN A 91 0.01 -14.15 -5.99
CA ASN A 91 1.09 -14.58 -5.13
C ASN A 91 1.41 -13.43 -4.18
N ARG A 92 2.13 -13.73 -3.10
CA ARG A 92 2.46 -12.70 -2.11
C ARG A 92 3.23 -11.56 -2.76
N VAL A 93 2.78 -10.34 -2.51
CA VAL A 93 3.40 -9.10 -3.00
C VAL A 93 3.79 -8.22 -1.84
N VAL A 94 4.89 -7.50 -1.99
CA VAL A 94 5.36 -6.52 -1.00
C VAL A 94 5.17 -5.12 -1.59
N VAL A 95 4.39 -4.30 -0.91
CA VAL A 95 4.04 -2.96 -1.37
C VAL A 95 4.44 -1.93 -0.32
N MET A 96 5.11 -0.87 -0.79
CA MET A 96 5.33 0.31 0.03
C MET A 96 4.27 1.33 -0.34
N LYS A 97 3.68 1.98 0.67
CA LYS A 97 2.71 3.04 0.44
C LYS A 97 3.15 4.32 1.13
N ILE A 98 2.93 5.43 0.46
CA ILE A 98 3.13 6.76 1.03
C ILE A 98 1.77 7.42 1.10
N GLU A 99 1.38 7.83 2.29
CA GLU A 99 0.05 8.39 2.53
C GLU A 99 0.05 9.35 3.72
N PRO A 100 -0.92 10.28 3.82
CA PRO A 100 -1.01 11.17 4.98
C PRO A 100 -1.14 10.39 6.28
N VAL A 101 -0.59 10.93 7.37
CA VAL A 101 -0.68 10.28 8.68
C VAL A 101 -2.12 10.08 9.12
N ASP A 102 -3.01 10.99 8.75
CA ASP A 102 -4.45 10.85 8.96
C ASP A 102 -5.06 10.35 7.66
N PHE A 103 -5.16 9.04 7.52
CA PHE A 103 -5.56 8.41 6.27
C PHE A 103 -6.61 7.32 6.50
N PRO A 104 -7.87 7.72 6.80
CA PRO A 104 -8.95 6.75 6.95
C PRO A 104 -9.31 6.12 5.61
N PHE A 105 -9.96 4.98 5.65
CA PHE A 105 -10.50 4.37 4.44
C PHE A 105 -11.99 4.08 4.62
N GLU A 106 -12.70 4.05 3.51
CA GLU A 106 -14.11 3.69 3.49
C GLU A 106 -14.28 2.45 2.62
N ARG A 107 -14.81 1.40 3.23
CA ARG A 107 -15.12 0.17 2.51
C ARG A 107 -16.34 0.40 1.63
N VAL A 108 -16.23 0.01 0.37
CA VAL A 108 -17.32 0.15 -0.59
C VAL A 108 -17.93 -1.22 -0.83
N THR A 109 -19.23 -1.31 -0.58
CA THR A 109 -19.96 -2.54 -0.86
C THR A 109 -20.13 -2.66 -2.37
N ALA A 110 -19.71 -3.78 -2.93
CA ALA A 110 -19.92 -4.04 -4.34
C ALA A 110 -21.39 -4.22 -4.60
N SER A 111 -21.90 -3.48 -5.57
CA SER A 111 -23.28 -3.62 -6.02
C SER A 111 -23.36 -4.61 -7.16
#